data_a9e36efff43610297ebed4576b12be60
#
_entry.id   a9e36efff43610297ebed4576b12be60
#
_cell.length_a   1.000
_cell.length_b   1.000
_cell.length_c   1.000
_cell.angle_alpha   90.00
_cell.angle_beta   90.00
_cell.angle_gamma   90.00
#
_symmetry.space_group_name_H-M   'P 1'
#
loop_
_entity.id
_entity.type
_entity.pdbx_description
1 polymer ?
#
loop_
_entity_poly.entity_id
_entity_poly.type
_entity_poly.pdbx_seq_one_letter_code
_entity_poly.pdbx_strand_id
1 'polypeptide(L)'
;MSKNLSELSASSPRYLDDLKAGDRFTSPGHLLDEAQIKAFALQFDPQPFHLDHEAAKSTLFGGLAASGWHTAAITMRLLVGGGLPLARGIVAAGGEIAWPKPTRPGDVLHVETEVVSVMPSRSRPDRGMVVVRSETRNQHGDVLQHSVYKLVVPRRIG
;
A
#
# COMPACT_ATOMS: atom_id res chain seq x y z
N MET A 1 -9.21 25.72 17.52
CA MET A 1 -9.66 25.20 16.21
C MET A 1 -10.34 23.87 16.45
N SER A 2 -11.64 23.83 16.26
CA SER A 2 -12.40 22.57 16.36
C SER A 2 -12.06 21.71 15.16
N LYS A 3 -11.46 20.54 15.39
CA LYS A 3 -11.33 19.51 14.36
C LYS A 3 -12.75 19.10 13.95
N ASN A 4 -13.03 19.16 12.67
CA ASN A 4 -14.32 18.79 12.11
C ASN A 4 -14.63 17.32 12.47
N LEU A 5 -15.79 17.07 13.03
CA LEU A 5 -16.26 15.71 13.38
C LEU A 5 -16.25 14.75 12.17
N SER A 6 -16.34 15.27 10.95
CA SER A 6 -16.21 14.49 9.71
C SER A 6 -14.79 13.93 9.48
N GLU A 7 -13.74 14.64 9.93
CA GLU A 7 -12.35 14.15 9.82
C GLU A 7 -12.06 13.06 10.86
N LEU A 8 -12.72 13.12 12.02
CA LEU A 8 -12.59 12.08 13.04
C LEU A 8 -13.28 10.78 12.65
N SER A 9 -14.35 10.84 11.84
CA SER A 9 -15.06 9.65 11.39
C SER A 9 -14.31 8.90 10.28
N ALA A 10 -13.49 9.59 9.46
CA ALA A 10 -12.71 9.00 8.39
C ALA A 10 -11.54 8.13 8.88
N SER A 11 -11.08 8.33 10.13
CA SER A 11 -9.97 7.61 10.75
C SER A 11 -10.40 6.48 11.69
N SER A 12 -11.72 6.25 11.88
CA SER A 12 -12.22 5.19 12.75
C SER A 12 -11.86 3.81 12.20
N PRO A 13 -11.30 2.90 13.02
CA PRO A 13 -10.99 1.54 12.58
C PRO A 13 -12.22 0.80 12.06
N ARG A 14 -12.03 0.08 10.96
CA ARG A 14 -13.09 -0.67 10.28
C ARG A 14 -12.98 -2.16 10.59
N TYR A 15 -14.09 -2.73 10.99
CA TYR A 15 -14.30 -4.17 11.07
C TYR A 15 -14.92 -4.68 9.77
N LEU A 16 -15.03 -5.99 9.62
CA LEU A 16 -15.68 -6.59 8.44
C LEU A 16 -17.09 -6.01 8.20
N ASP A 17 -17.84 -5.80 9.29
CA ASP A 17 -19.21 -5.28 9.24
C ASP A 17 -19.32 -3.85 8.71
N ASP A 18 -18.20 -3.12 8.74
CA ASP A 18 -18.13 -1.72 8.31
C ASP A 18 -17.68 -1.56 6.85
N LEU A 19 -17.42 -2.67 6.16
CA LEU A 19 -16.91 -2.67 4.79
C LEU A 19 -17.94 -3.23 3.81
N LYS A 20 -17.95 -2.66 2.61
CA LYS A 20 -18.76 -3.15 1.50
C LYS A 20 -18.01 -2.97 0.18
N ALA A 21 -18.36 -3.78 -0.82
CA ALA A 21 -17.82 -3.63 -2.16
C ALA A 21 -18.09 -2.21 -2.69
N GLY A 22 -17.05 -1.61 -3.29
CA GLY A 22 -17.08 -0.24 -3.79
C GLY A 22 -16.57 0.82 -2.82
N ASP A 23 -16.35 0.49 -1.55
CA ASP A 23 -15.72 1.43 -0.59
C ASP A 23 -14.34 1.82 -1.08
N ARG A 24 -14.01 3.11 -0.97
CA ARG A 24 -12.74 3.67 -1.41
C ARG A 24 -12.03 4.39 -0.28
N PHE A 25 -10.70 4.26 -0.30
CA PHE A 25 -9.81 4.88 0.68
C PHE A 25 -8.60 5.45 -0.05
N THR A 26 -8.06 6.55 0.48
CA THR A 26 -6.84 7.17 -0.03
C THR A 26 -5.89 7.44 1.14
N SER A 27 -4.62 7.10 0.94
CA SER A 27 -3.59 7.31 1.96
C SER A 27 -3.02 8.73 1.92
N PRO A 28 -2.33 9.15 3.01
CA PRO A 28 -1.39 10.28 2.94
C PRO A 28 -0.25 9.99 1.97
N GLY A 29 0.58 11.00 1.69
CA GLY A 29 1.75 10.86 0.84
C GLY A 29 3.01 10.46 1.60
N HIS A 30 3.95 9.83 0.88
CA HIS A 30 5.28 9.50 1.36
C HIS A 30 6.31 9.94 0.32
N LEU A 31 7.20 10.85 0.69
CA LEU A 31 8.34 11.24 -0.15
C LEU A 31 9.42 10.16 -0.07
N LEU A 32 9.75 9.60 -1.21
CA LEU A 32 10.83 8.62 -1.35
C LEU A 32 12.07 9.30 -1.92
N ASP A 33 13.10 9.44 -1.11
CA ASP A 33 14.37 10.01 -1.54
C ASP A 33 15.41 8.94 -1.88
N GLU A 34 16.51 9.38 -2.48
CA GLU A 34 17.62 8.51 -2.89
C GLU A 34 18.22 7.73 -1.72
N ALA A 35 18.36 8.36 -0.56
CA ALA A 35 18.92 7.74 0.63
C ALA A 35 18.07 6.56 1.12
N GLN A 36 16.75 6.72 1.11
CA GLN A 36 15.82 5.64 1.45
C GLN A 36 15.92 4.47 0.48
N ILE A 37 15.98 4.76 -0.83
CA ILE A 37 16.10 3.73 -1.88
C ILE A 37 17.33 2.87 -1.67
N LYS A 38 18.47 3.50 -1.46
CA LYS A 38 19.75 2.81 -1.26
C LYS A 38 19.79 2.02 0.05
N ALA A 39 19.26 2.59 1.13
CA ALA A 39 19.23 1.94 2.44
C ALA A 39 18.40 0.66 2.43
N PHE A 40 17.21 0.71 1.82
CA PHE A 40 16.39 -0.49 1.66
C PHE A 40 17.07 -1.53 0.78
N ALA A 41 17.60 -1.11 -0.36
CA ALA A 41 18.24 -2.01 -1.31
C ALA A 41 19.47 -2.70 -0.71
N LEU A 42 20.29 -1.97 0.03
CA LEU A 42 21.48 -2.53 0.68
C LEU A 42 21.12 -3.67 1.61
N GLN A 43 19.97 -3.58 2.28
CA GLN A 43 19.53 -4.56 3.23
C GLN A 43 18.76 -5.73 2.61
N PHE A 44 17.94 -5.48 1.57
CA PHE A 44 16.97 -6.47 1.08
C PHE A 44 17.06 -6.79 -0.41
N ASP A 45 17.67 -5.93 -1.23
CA ASP A 45 17.72 -6.10 -2.69
C ASP A 45 18.97 -5.40 -3.26
N PRO A 46 20.19 -5.91 -2.93
CA PRO A 46 21.43 -5.21 -3.22
C PRO A 46 21.87 -5.36 -4.69
N GLN A 47 21.05 -4.86 -5.60
CA GLN A 47 21.32 -4.86 -7.02
C GLN A 47 21.81 -3.49 -7.50
N PRO A 48 22.69 -3.40 -8.52
CA PRO A 48 23.31 -2.15 -8.94
C PRO A 48 22.34 -1.02 -9.25
N PHE A 49 21.23 -1.31 -9.92
CA PHE A 49 20.23 -0.30 -10.31
C PHE A 49 19.40 0.24 -9.12
N HIS A 50 19.56 -0.34 -7.93
CA HIS A 50 18.95 0.15 -6.68
C HIS A 50 19.97 0.76 -5.72
N LEU A 51 21.26 0.64 -6.02
CA LEU A 51 22.36 1.06 -5.13
C LEU A 51 23.19 2.20 -5.67
N ASP A 52 23.35 2.30 -6.99
CA ASP A 52 24.31 3.20 -7.62
C ASP A 52 23.68 3.90 -8.82
N HIS A 53 23.62 5.23 -8.77
CA HIS A 53 23.01 6.04 -9.81
C HIS A 53 23.74 5.90 -11.16
N GLU A 54 25.08 5.87 -11.16
CA GLU A 54 25.87 5.72 -12.39
C GLU A 54 25.76 4.32 -12.98
N ALA A 55 25.85 3.29 -12.14
CA ALA A 55 25.66 1.91 -12.58
C ALA A 55 24.26 1.66 -13.16
N ALA A 56 23.27 2.32 -12.61
CA ALA A 56 21.88 2.19 -13.06
C ALA A 56 21.63 2.74 -14.46
N LYS A 57 22.41 3.72 -14.93
CA LYS A 57 22.21 4.38 -16.24
C LYS A 57 22.28 3.42 -17.42
N SER A 58 23.14 2.42 -17.36
CA SER A 58 23.32 1.42 -18.42
C SER A 58 22.39 0.21 -18.29
N THR A 59 21.51 0.21 -17.30
CA THR A 59 20.55 -0.86 -17.06
C THR A 59 19.21 -0.59 -17.72
N LEU A 60 18.33 -1.58 -17.64
CA LEU A 60 16.94 -1.49 -18.09
C LEU A 60 16.20 -0.28 -17.49
N PHE A 61 16.58 0.16 -16.29
CA PHE A 61 15.95 1.29 -15.62
C PHE A 61 16.44 2.66 -16.12
N GLY A 62 17.60 2.73 -16.76
CA GLY A 62 18.17 3.98 -17.28
C GLY A 62 18.54 5.02 -16.21
N GLY A 63 18.54 4.63 -14.95
CA GLY A 63 18.82 5.47 -13.78
C GLY A 63 18.42 4.76 -12.52
N LEU A 64 18.73 5.34 -11.36
CA LEU A 64 18.40 4.76 -10.06
C LEU A 64 16.87 4.56 -9.93
N ALA A 65 16.49 3.36 -9.54
CA ALA A 65 15.09 3.00 -9.26
C ALA A 65 15.01 2.31 -7.90
N ALA A 66 13.90 2.50 -7.21
CA ALA A 66 13.61 1.75 -6.00
C ALA A 66 13.33 0.29 -6.32
N SER A 67 13.72 -0.61 -5.41
CA SER A 67 13.28 -1.99 -5.47
C SER A 67 11.75 -2.06 -5.49
N GLY A 68 11.19 -2.95 -6.30
CA GLY A 68 9.75 -3.22 -6.28
C GLY A 68 9.27 -3.61 -4.88
N TRP A 69 10.07 -4.37 -4.14
CA TRP A 69 9.76 -4.72 -2.75
C TRP A 69 9.76 -3.53 -1.82
N HIS A 70 10.54 -2.50 -2.12
CA HIS A 70 10.50 -1.24 -1.38
C HIS A 70 9.18 -0.49 -1.65
N THR A 71 8.76 -0.41 -2.90
CA THR A 71 7.46 0.16 -3.27
C THR A 71 6.33 -0.60 -2.58
N ALA A 72 6.41 -1.92 -2.52
CA ALA A 72 5.44 -2.75 -1.80
C ALA A 72 5.43 -2.48 -0.29
N ALA A 73 6.61 -2.31 0.32
CA ALA A 73 6.74 -1.99 1.74
C ALA A 73 6.17 -0.61 2.08
N ILE A 74 6.43 0.39 1.23
CA ILE A 74 5.85 1.74 1.39
C ILE A 74 4.33 1.69 1.22
N THR A 75 3.84 0.92 0.25
CA THR A 75 2.39 0.71 0.08
C THR A 75 1.76 0.21 1.37
N MET A 76 2.35 -0.82 1.99
CA MET A 76 1.84 -1.34 3.26
C MET A 76 1.91 -0.30 4.37
N ARG A 77 3.01 0.43 4.49
CA ARG A 77 3.13 1.52 5.46
C ARG A 77 2.01 2.56 5.31
N LEU A 78 1.69 2.94 4.07
CA LEU A 78 0.64 3.91 3.78
C LEU A 78 -0.76 3.35 4.07
N LEU A 79 -1.00 2.08 3.78
CA LEU A 79 -2.26 1.42 4.11
C LEU A 79 -2.48 1.37 5.63
N VAL A 80 -1.47 0.94 6.37
CA VAL A 80 -1.50 0.88 7.84
C VAL A 80 -1.61 2.28 8.45
N GLY A 81 -0.97 3.26 7.83
CA GLY A 81 -0.95 4.65 8.28
C GLY A 81 -2.21 5.47 8.00
N GLY A 82 -3.29 4.84 7.54
CA GLY A 82 -4.58 5.49 7.30
C GLY A 82 -5.20 5.24 5.93
N GLY A 83 -4.44 4.68 4.99
CA GLY A 83 -4.91 4.37 3.65
C GLY A 83 -5.89 3.19 3.58
N LEU A 84 -5.90 2.35 4.61
CA LEU A 84 -6.90 1.31 4.80
C LEU A 84 -7.04 1.06 6.31
N PRO A 85 -7.93 1.79 6.99
CA PRO A 85 -7.98 1.81 8.45
C PRO A 85 -8.72 0.60 9.01
N LEU A 86 -8.13 -0.58 8.89
CA LEU A 86 -8.71 -1.80 9.44
C LEU A 86 -8.44 -1.91 10.94
N ALA A 87 -9.43 -2.40 11.67
CA ALA A 87 -9.28 -2.73 13.07
C ALA A 87 -8.29 -3.89 13.24
N ARG A 88 -7.42 -3.79 14.24
CA ARG A 88 -6.43 -4.82 14.62
C ARG A 88 -5.38 -5.12 13.55
N GLY A 89 -5.12 -4.16 12.65
CA GLY A 89 -4.06 -4.28 11.64
C GLY A 89 -4.50 -4.96 10.36
N ILE A 90 -3.58 -5.04 9.42
CA ILE A 90 -3.80 -5.61 8.09
C ILE A 90 -3.11 -6.98 8.02
N VAL A 91 -3.87 -8.03 7.82
CA VAL A 91 -3.36 -9.40 7.66
C VAL A 91 -3.71 -9.87 6.25
N ALA A 92 -2.68 -10.00 5.41
CA ALA A 92 -2.84 -10.50 4.05
C ALA A 92 -2.62 -12.02 4.02
N ALA A 93 -3.59 -12.74 3.48
CA ALA A 93 -3.48 -14.19 3.25
C ALA A 93 -2.81 -14.53 1.91
N GLY A 94 -2.72 -13.55 1.01
CA GLY A 94 -2.14 -13.70 -0.30
C GLY A 94 -2.55 -12.57 -1.23
N GLY A 95 -2.09 -12.63 -2.47
CA GLY A 95 -2.44 -11.62 -3.46
C GLY A 95 -1.51 -11.59 -4.65
N GLU A 96 -1.67 -10.56 -5.47
CA GLU A 96 -0.88 -10.31 -6.66
C GLU A 96 -0.32 -8.90 -6.62
N ILE A 97 0.90 -8.74 -7.10
CA ILE A 97 1.58 -7.45 -7.22
C ILE A 97 2.15 -7.33 -8.64
N ALA A 98 1.96 -6.17 -9.26
CA ALA A 98 2.60 -5.80 -10.50
C ALA A 98 3.21 -4.39 -10.37
N TRP A 99 4.32 -4.16 -11.04
CA TRP A 99 5.03 -2.88 -11.08
C TRP A 99 5.07 -2.37 -12.53
N PRO A 100 4.03 -1.61 -12.98
CA PRO A 100 3.98 -1.14 -14.37
C PRO A 100 5.04 -0.10 -14.72
N LYS A 101 5.50 0.68 -13.73
CA LYS A 101 6.53 1.70 -13.87
C LYS A 101 7.51 1.69 -12.71
N PRO A 102 8.79 2.02 -12.93
CA PRO A 102 9.74 2.13 -11.83
C PRO A 102 9.43 3.32 -10.93
N THR A 103 9.69 3.15 -9.64
CA THR A 103 9.65 4.23 -8.66
C THR A 103 11.01 4.94 -8.64
N ARG A 104 11.01 6.25 -8.73
CA ARG A 104 12.21 7.07 -8.85
C ARG A 104 12.48 7.89 -7.59
N PRO A 105 13.74 8.29 -7.34
CA PRO A 105 14.05 9.23 -6.29
C PRO A 105 13.26 10.53 -6.48
N GLY A 106 12.67 11.04 -5.40
CA GLY A 106 11.84 12.24 -5.42
C GLY A 106 10.36 11.99 -5.69
N ASP A 107 9.97 10.77 -5.99
CA ASP A 107 8.55 10.43 -6.10
C ASP A 107 7.85 10.56 -4.76
N VAL A 108 6.66 11.16 -4.78
CA VAL A 108 5.75 11.22 -3.64
C VAL A 108 4.65 10.19 -3.87
N LEU A 109 4.66 9.14 -3.06
CA LEU A 109 3.75 8.03 -3.22
C LEU A 109 2.50 8.20 -2.37
N HIS A 110 1.35 7.86 -2.93
CA HIS A 110 0.12 7.66 -2.20
C HIS A 110 -0.59 6.41 -2.72
N VAL A 111 -1.50 5.85 -1.94
CA VAL A 111 -2.21 4.63 -2.28
C VAL A 111 -3.70 4.90 -2.34
N GLU A 112 -4.32 4.50 -3.43
CA GLU A 112 -5.77 4.49 -3.62
C GLU A 112 -6.26 3.05 -3.57
N THR A 113 -7.23 2.78 -2.70
CA THR A 113 -7.72 1.42 -2.44
C THR A 113 -9.23 1.35 -2.64
N GLU A 114 -9.66 0.28 -3.28
CA GLU A 114 -11.06 -0.07 -3.45
C GLU A 114 -11.34 -1.46 -2.89
N VAL A 115 -12.40 -1.57 -2.10
CA VAL A 115 -12.92 -2.87 -1.65
C VAL A 115 -13.64 -3.54 -2.81
N VAL A 116 -13.14 -4.70 -3.23
CA VAL A 116 -13.71 -5.47 -4.35
C VAL A 116 -14.82 -6.40 -3.86
N SER A 117 -14.57 -7.11 -2.76
CA SER A 117 -15.54 -8.04 -2.20
C SER A 117 -15.35 -8.20 -0.69
N VAL A 118 -16.45 -8.52 -0.03
CA VAL A 118 -16.49 -8.81 1.41
C VAL A 118 -17.21 -10.14 1.58
N MET A 119 -16.53 -11.11 2.20
CA MET A 119 -17.07 -12.45 2.36
C MET A 119 -16.90 -12.92 3.80
N PRO A 120 -17.96 -12.94 4.61
CA PRO A 120 -17.90 -13.52 5.94
C PRO A 120 -17.47 -14.99 5.88
N SER A 121 -16.64 -15.41 6.84
CA SER A 121 -16.23 -16.80 6.92
C SER A 121 -17.41 -17.70 7.35
N ARG A 122 -17.56 -18.85 6.69
CA ARG A 122 -18.59 -19.83 7.05
C ARG A 122 -18.20 -20.65 8.28
N SER A 123 -16.88 -20.88 8.46
CA SER A 123 -16.37 -21.73 9.56
C SER A 123 -15.92 -20.94 10.77
N ARG A 124 -15.63 -19.64 10.59
CA ARG A 124 -15.10 -18.73 11.63
C ARG A 124 -15.98 -17.48 11.73
N PRO A 125 -16.97 -17.46 12.64
CA PRO A 125 -17.93 -16.34 12.71
C PRO A 125 -17.32 -15.02 13.16
N ASP A 126 -16.08 -15.01 13.67
CA ASP A 126 -15.38 -13.83 14.16
C ASP A 126 -14.60 -13.07 13.07
N ARG A 127 -14.63 -13.53 11.83
CA ARG A 127 -13.84 -12.96 10.73
C ARG A 127 -14.44 -13.20 9.36
N GLY A 128 -13.81 -12.61 8.36
CA GLY A 128 -14.10 -12.86 6.96
C GLY A 128 -12.92 -12.49 6.06
N MET A 129 -13.13 -12.66 4.77
CA MET A 129 -12.15 -12.33 3.73
C MET A 129 -12.60 -11.08 3.00
N VAL A 130 -11.69 -10.12 2.86
CA VAL A 130 -11.90 -8.90 2.06
C VAL A 130 -10.87 -8.88 0.95
N VAL A 131 -11.33 -8.75 -0.28
CA VAL A 131 -10.44 -8.52 -1.42
C VAL A 131 -10.39 -7.02 -1.68
N VAL A 132 -9.19 -6.47 -1.69
CA VAL A 132 -8.96 -5.06 -2.00
C VAL A 132 -8.05 -4.95 -3.21
N ARG A 133 -8.29 -3.92 -4.03
CA ARG A 133 -7.44 -3.51 -5.12
C ARG A 133 -6.80 -2.18 -4.75
N SER A 134 -5.48 -2.10 -4.81
CA SER A 134 -4.74 -0.89 -4.48
C SER A 134 -3.84 -0.47 -5.62
N GLU A 135 -3.79 0.83 -5.89
CA GLU A 135 -2.84 1.43 -6.81
C GLU A 135 -1.96 2.41 -6.02
N THR A 136 -0.65 2.18 -6.09
CA THR A 136 0.35 3.10 -5.56
C THR A 136 0.77 4.02 -6.68
N ARG A 137 0.53 5.31 -6.51
CA ARG A 137 0.77 6.34 -7.52
C ARG A 137 1.80 7.35 -7.04
N ASN A 138 2.49 7.97 -8.00
CA ASN A 138 3.35 9.12 -7.73
C ASN A 138 2.58 10.45 -7.85
N GLN A 139 3.28 11.57 -7.69
CA GLN A 139 2.71 12.92 -7.78
C GLN A 139 2.19 13.29 -9.17
N HIS A 140 2.58 12.54 -10.18
CA HIS A 140 2.11 12.71 -11.57
C HIS A 140 0.89 11.85 -11.92
N GLY A 141 0.43 11.04 -10.97
CA GLY A 141 -0.66 10.10 -11.18
C GLY A 141 -0.26 8.80 -11.86
N ASP A 142 1.03 8.57 -12.08
CA ASP A 142 1.52 7.31 -12.65
C ASP A 142 1.34 6.17 -11.64
N VAL A 143 0.88 5.02 -12.13
CA VAL A 143 0.76 3.80 -11.32
C VAL A 143 2.12 3.12 -11.26
N LEU A 144 2.70 3.07 -10.06
CA LEU A 144 3.99 2.45 -9.79
C LEU A 144 3.84 1.01 -9.30
N GLN A 145 2.73 0.72 -8.66
CA GLN A 145 2.38 -0.62 -8.21
C GLN A 145 0.87 -0.80 -8.29
N HIS A 146 0.47 -1.93 -8.82
CA HIS A 146 -0.90 -2.42 -8.78
C HIS A 146 -0.91 -3.70 -7.94
N SER A 147 -1.80 -3.75 -6.97
CA SER A 147 -1.90 -4.91 -6.09
C SER A 147 -3.35 -5.30 -5.82
N VAL A 148 -3.57 -6.60 -5.69
CA VAL A 148 -4.82 -7.19 -5.25
C VAL A 148 -4.50 -8.06 -4.05
N TYR A 149 -5.03 -7.73 -2.89
CA TYR A 149 -4.78 -8.47 -1.65
C TYR A 149 -6.04 -9.14 -1.15
N LYS A 150 -5.87 -10.35 -0.64
CA LYS A 150 -6.87 -11.08 0.13
C LYS A 150 -6.56 -10.87 1.61
N LEU A 151 -7.43 -10.14 2.30
CA LEU A 151 -7.22 -9.75 3.69
C LEU A 151 -8.15 -10.52 4.62
N VAL A 152 -7.60 -10.96 5.75
CA VAL A 152 -8.39 -11.54 6.82
C VAL A 152 -8.79 -10.41 7.77
N VAL A 153 -10.08 -10.14 7.89
CA VAL A 153 -10.59 -9.00 8.64
C VAL A 153 -11.52 -9.48 9.76
N PRO A 154 -11.30 -9.03 11.00
CA PRO A 154 -12.15 -9.43 12.11
C PRO A 154 -13.52 -8.77 12.03
N ARG A 155 -14.50 -9.46 12.59
CA ARG A 155 -15.82 -8.91 12.86
C ARG A 155 -15.86 -8.23 14.21
N ARG A 156 -16.79 -7.31 14.36
CA ARG A 156 -17.04 -6.67 15.64
C ARG A 156 -17.60 -7.71 16.59
N ILE A 157 -17.02 -7.81 17.77
CA ILE A 157 -17.52 -8.69 18.83
C ILE A 157 -18.69 -7.96 19.48
N GLY A 158 -19.88 -8.51 19.26
CA GLY A 158 -21.13 -7.99 19.82
C GLY A 158 -21.38 -8.45 21.24
#